data_0e8c0539212823ad370e5f8aba36acf4
#
_entry.id   0e8c0539212823ad370e5f8aba36acf4
#
_cell.length_a   1.000
_cell.length_b   1.000
_cell.length_c   1.000
_cell.angle_alpha   90.00
_cell.angle_beta   90.00
_cell.angle_gamma   90.00
#
_symmetry.space_group_name_H-M   'P 1'
#
loop_
_entity.id
_entity.type
_entity.pdbx_description
1 polymer ?
#
loop_
_entity_poly.entity_id
_entity_poly.type
_entity_poly.pdbx_seq_one_letter_code
_entity_poly.pdbx_strand_id
1 'polypeptide(L)'
;MIEEPAVLLEASRGWLEIKEAVSSGRCSQSLAVIVPSAVQETFVRKFGELLLGDYHTWKDGVHPDLIFAGSYLKAPTIEQCRFLRGELDLHPLAAKDRLAVIWGAEKLSVEASNSLLKLTEEPPAHGYILFIAEENKLIPTIKSRVWSIHIDLPDEIVKPRPHPSLAEEWAAWIESGKKSSPEILYLEIESWTKYLTDIGDYATAAKLESMIRIMEQKRLS
;
A
#
# COMPACT_ATOMS: atom_id res chain seq x y z
N MET A 1 4.30 5.11 -22.59
CA MET A 1 3.58 3.96 -22.02
C MET A 1 4.06 3.85 -20.58
N ILE A 2 3.18 3.95 -19.59
CA ILE A 2 3.57 3.72 -18.19
C ILE A 2 3.71 2.20 -18.06
N GLU A 3 4.84 1.75 -17.53
CA GLU A 3 4.99 0.32 -17.19
C GLU A 3 4.00 -0.04 -16.08
N GLU A 4 3.49 -1.26 -16.12
CA GLU A 4 2.55 -1.71 -15.08
C GLU A 4 3.19 -1.64 -13.70
N PRO A 5 2.48 -1.13 -12.68
CA PRO A 5 2.99 -1.01 -11.31
C PRO A 5 3.59 -2.31 -10.76
N ALA A 6 3.04 -3.44 -11.19
CA ALA A 6 3.52 -4.75 -10.80
C ALA A 6 4.93 -5.06 -11.34
N VAL A 7 5.22 -4.70 -12.59
CA VAL A 7 6.53 -4.93 -13.22
C VAL A 7 7.60 -4.09 -12.52
N LEU A 8 7.27 -2.84 -12.24
CA LEU A 8 8.18 -1.91 -11.56
C LEU A 8 8.47 -2.33 -10.13
N LEU A 9 7.43 -2.75 -9.41
CA LEU A 9 7.57 -3.28 -8.07
C LEU A 9 8.50 -4.51 -8.07
N GLU A 10 8.27 -5.46 -8.98
CA GLU A 10 9.06 -6.69 -9.06
C GLU A 10 10.52 -6.47 -9.42
N ALA A 11 10.84 -5.40 -10.12
CA ALA A 11 12.20 -4.99 -10.45
C ALA A 11 12.89 -4.23 -9.31
N SER A 12 12.15 -3.73 -8.32
CA SER A 12 12.71 -2.92 -7.23
C SER A 12 13.60 -3.75 -6.30
N ARG A 13 14.68 -3.12 -5.82
CA ARG A 13 15.62 -3.76 -4.89
C ARG A 13 14.92 -4.22 -3.59
N GLY A 14 14.05 -3.38 -3.03
CA GLY A 14 13.33 -3.69 -1.80
C GLY A 14 12.40 -4.90 -1.96
N TRP A 15 11.74 -5.04 -3.12
CA TRP A 15 10.92 -6.21 -3.39
C TRP A 15 11.75 -7.50 -3.49
N LEU A 16 12.88 -7.44 -4.19
CA LEU A 16 13.77 -8.60 -4.32
C LEU A 16 14.32 -9.05 -2.97
N GLU A 17 14.65 -8.11 -2.08
CA GLU A 17 15.08 -8.37 -0.72
C GLU A 17 14.00 -9.08 0.11
N ILE A 18 12.76 -8.59 0.05
CA ILE A 18 11.61 -9.23 0.71
C ILE A 18 11.39 -10.64 0.17
N LYS A 19 11.40 -10.81 -1.15
CA LYS A 19 11.18 -12.09 -1.80
C LYS A 19 12.24 -13.13 -1.39
N GLU A 20 13.50 -12.72 -1.31
CA GLU A 20 14.58 -13.57 -0.82
C GLU A 20 14.40 -13.94 0.65
N ALA A 21 14.03 -12.97 1.49
CA ALA A 21 13.81 -13.19 2.91
C ALA A 21 12.67 -14.18 3.17
N VAL A 22 11.54 -14.04 2.46
CA VAL A 22 10.41 -14.96 2.57
C VAL A 22 10.79 -16.36 2.09
N SER A 23 11.42 -16.48 0.91
CA SER A 23 11.80 -17.79 0.34
C SER A 23 12.84 -18.53 1.16
N SER A 24 13.72 -17.82 1.87
CA SER A 24 14.72 -18.39 2.77
C SER A 24 14.23 -18.62 4.21
N GLY A 25 12.96 -18.28 4.52
CA GLY A 25 12.41 -18.40 5.88
C GLY A 25 13.00 -17.40 6.88
N ARG A 26 13.65 -16.33 6.42
CA ARG A 26 14.29 -15.29 7.26
C ARG A 26 13.50 -13.99 7.30
N CYS A 27 12.29 -13.99 6.75
CA CYS A 27 11.45 -12.80 6.78
C CYS A 27 11.05 -12.48 8.23
N SER A 28 11.24 -11.21 8.62
CA SER A 28 10.75 -10.73 9.91
C SER A 28 9.22 -10.80 9.94
N GLN A 29 8.66 -11.21 11.08
CA GLN A 29 7.21 -11.20 11.27
C GLN A 29 6.64 -9.78 11.43
N SER A 30 7.48 -8.79 11.75
CA SER A 30 7.10 -7.38 11.86
C SER A 30 7.87 -6.56 10.84
N LEU A 31 7.17 -6.11 9.78
CA LEU A 31 7.74 -5.34 8.69
C LEU A 31 7.11 -3.95 8.62
N ALA A 32 7.91 -2.97 8.21
CA ALA A 32 7.42 -1.68 7.75
C ALA A 32 7.94 -1.44 6.33
N VAL A 33 7.02 -1.17 5.41
CA VAL A 33 7.39 -0.93 4.02
C VAL A 33 6.98 0.49 3.65
N ILE A 34 7.99 1.27 3.28
CA ILE A 34 7.82 2.60 2.75
C ILE A 34 7.71 2.47 1.24
N VAL A 35 6.53 2.74 0.72
CA VAL A 35 6.21 2.51 -0.68
C VAL A 35 5.29 3.62 -1.19
N PRO A 36 5.57 4.17 -2.40
CA PRO A 36 4.72 5.19 -3.01
C PRO A 36 3.25 4.75 -3.07
N SER A 37 2.36 5.70 -2.80
CA SER A 37 0.91 5.48 -2.72
C SER A 37 0.35 4.68 -3.89
N ALA A 38 0.76 5.04 -5.10
CA ALA A 38 0.29 4.46 -6.35
C ALA A 38 0.54 2.95 -6.51
N VAL A 39 1.44 2.36 -5.71
CA VAL A 39 1.77 0.92 -5.80
C VAL A 39 1.53 0.17 -4.48
N GLN A 40 1.00 0.83 -3.46
CA GLN A 40 0.76 0.21 -2.15
C GLN A 40 -0.15 -1.01 -2.22
N GLU A 41 -1.26 -0.93 -2.95
CA GLU A 41 -2.19 -2.06 -3.10
C GLU A 41 -1.55 -3.22 -3.88
N THR A 42 -0.86 -2.89 -4.97
CA THR A 42 -0.11 -3.89 -5.74
C THR A 42 0.93 -4.58 -4.85
N PHE A 43 1.62 -3.81 -4.00
CA PHE A 43 2.58 -4.36 -3.04
C PHE A 43 1.89 -5.31 -2.04
N VAL A 44 0.82 -4.86 -1.39
CA VAL A 44 0.10 -5.67 -0.38
C VAL A 44 -0.44 -6.96 -1.00
N ARG A 45 -1.01 -6.88 -2.19
CA ARG A 45 -1.49 -8.07 -2.90
C ARG A 45 -0.37 -9.05 -3.19
N LYS A 46 0.73 -8.59 -3.81
CA LYS A 46 1.88 -9.46 -4.14
C LYS A 46 2.59 -10.02 -2.90
N PHE A 47 2.72 -9.24 -1.85
CA PHE A 47 3.27 -9.71 -0.58
C PHE A 47 2.34 -10.74 0.08
N GLY A 48 1.04 -10.50 0.05
CA GLY A 48 0.05 -11.47 0.49
C GLY A 48 0.11 -12.78 -0.29
N GLU A 49 0.18 -12.73 -1.63
CA GLU A 49 0.35 -13.90 -2.50
C GLU A 49 1.65 -14.67 -2.15
N LEU A 50 2.75 -13.93 -1.92
CA LEU A 50 4.05 -14.51 -1.56
C LEU A 50 4.04 -15.22 -0.21
N LEU A 51 3.33 -14.66 0.78
CA LEU A 51 3.32 -15.15 2.16
C LEU A 51 2.22 -16.19 2.41
N LEU A 52 1.01 -15.94 1.90
CA LEU A 52 -0.18 -16.74 2.18
C LEU A 52 -0.43 -17.82 1.14
N GLY A 53 0.34 -17.82 0.03
CA GLY A 53 0.25 -18.83 -1.02
C GLY A 53 -0.72 -18.48 -2.13
N ASP A 54 -1.05 -19.48 -2.95
CA ASP A 54 -1.56 -19.32 -4.30
C ASP A 54 -2.95 -18.62 -4.37
N TYR A 55 -3.12 -17.86 -5.44
CA TYR A 55 -4.27 -17.05 -5.81
C TYR A 55 -5.63 -17.77 -5.82
N HIS A 56 -5.65 -19.08 -5.91
CA HIS A 56 -6.91 -19.86 -5.91
C HIS A 56 -7.71 -19.77 -4.61
N THR A 57 -7.08 -19.34 -3.51
CA THR A 57 -7.76 -19.09 -2.22
C THR A 57 -8.28 -17.66 -2.10
N TRP A 58 -7.91 -16.77 -3.03
CA TRP A 58 -8.32 -15.37 -3.05
C TRP A 58 -9.65 -15.21 -3.79
N LYS A 59 -10.75 -15.19 -3.07
CA LYS A 59 -12.06 -14.85 -3.64
C LYS A 59 -12.23 -13.34 -3.67
N ASP A 60 -12.47 -12.78 -4.85
CA ASP A 60 -12.72 -11.34 -5.05
C ASP A 60 -11.63 -10.42 -4.47
N GLY A 61 -10.37 -10.87 -4.50
CA GLY A 61 -9.24 -10.11 -3.93
C GLY A 61 -9.13 -10.18 -2.40
N VAL A 62 -9.92 -11.02 -1.74
CA VAL A 62 -9.92 -11.19 -0.27
C VAL A 62 -9.43 -12.57 0.09
N HIS A 63 -8.44 -12.64 0.98
CA HIS A 63 -7.96 -13.88 1.56
C HIS A 63 -8.42 -13.99 3.03
N PRO A 64 -8.92 -15.14 3.51
CA PRO A 64 -9.44 -15.27 4.88
C PRO A 64 -8.39 -15.04 5.97
N ASP A 65 -7.10 -15.21 5.64
CA ASP A 65 -5.98 -14.98 6.54
C ASP A 65 -5.28 -13.63 6.32
N LEU A 66 -5.90 -12.72 5.55
CA LEU A 66 -5.48 -11.34 5.35
C LEU A 66 -6.41 -10.39 6.10
N ILE A 67 -5.86 -9.62 7.03
CA ILE A 67 -6.62 -8.76 7.93
C ILE A 67 -6.15 -7.32 7.74
N PHE A 68 -7.08 -6.39 7.65
CA PHE A 68 -6.77 -4.98 7.45
C PHE A 68 -7.15 -4.13 8.67
N ALA A 69 -6.28 -3.17 9.01
CA ALA A 69 -6.60 -2.05 9.87
C ALA A 69 -6.32 -0.74 9.15
N GLY A 70 -7.29 0.16 9.20
CA GLY A 70 -7.28 1.39 8.43
C GLY A 70 -7.64 1.14 6.96
N SER A 71 -7.40 2.15 6.17
CA SER A 71 -7.53 2.13 4.72
C SER A 71 -6.47 3.03 4.12
N TYR A 72 -6.27 2.94 2.83
CA TYR A 72 -5.41 3.83 2.07
C TYR A 72 -5.60 5.33 2.40
N LEU A 73 -6.84 5.75 2.73
CA LEU A 73 -7.18 7.15 3.06
C LEU A 73 -7.09 7.48 4.54
N LYS A 74 -7.21 6.50 5.41
CA LYS A 74 -7.40 6.74 6.83
C LYS A 74 -6.60 5.75 7.66
N ALA A 75 -5.70 6.29 8.47
CA ALA A 75 -5.01 5.51 9.48
C ALA A 75 -6.00 4.80 10.41
N PRO A 76 -5.67 3.60 10.90
CA PRO A 76 -6.56 2.86 11.77
C PRO A 76 -6.78 3.57 13.11
N THR A 77 -7.96 3.36 13.67
CA THR A 77 -8.27 3.76 15.03
C THR A 77 -7.60 2.82 16.03
N ILE A 78 -7.54 3.24 17.30
CA ILE A 78 -7.01 2.39 18.38
C ILE A 78 -7.81 1.08 18.51
N GLU A 79 -9.13 1.11 18.28
CA GLU A 79 -10.00 -0.06 18.33
C GLU A 79 -9.65 -1.05 17.22
N GLN A 80 -9.42 -0.57 16.00
CA GLN A 80 -8.98 -1.41 14.89
C GLN A 80 -7.61 -2.02 15.17
N CYS A 81 -6.68 -1.27 15.74
CA CYS A 81 -5.36 -1.79 16.13
C CYS A 81 -5.46 -2.87 17.22
N ARG A 82 -6.35 -2.69 18.21
CA ARG A 82 -6.60 -3.70 19.25
C ARG A 82 -7.27 -4.97 18.70
N PHE A 83 -8.19 -4.80 17.74
CA PHE A 83 -8.84 -5.91 17.06
C PHE A 83 -7.85 -6.81 16.33
N LEU A 84 -6.84 -6.22 15.64
CA LEU A 84 -5.81 -6.98 14.91
C LEU A 84 -5.11 -8.02 15.80
N ARG A 85 -4.87 -7.69 17.06
CA ARG A 85 -4.22 -8.63 17.98
C ARG A 85 -5.07 -9.88 18.20
N GLY A 86 -6.36 -9.71 18.47
CA GLY A 86 -7.28 -10.85 18.65
C GLY A 86 -7.37 -11.71 17.39
N GLU A 87 -7.39 -11.08 16.22
CA GLU A 87 -7.43 -11.80 14.95
C GLU A 87 -6.14 -12.56 14.64
N LEU A 88 -4.98 -11.97 14.91
CA LEU A 88 -3.69 -12.65 14.65
C LEU A 88 -3.41 -13.82 15.62
N ASP A 89 -4.03 -13.81 16.81
CA ASP A 89 -3.93 -14.92 17.77
C ASP A 89 -4.72 -16.16 17.31
N LEU A 90 -5.65 -16.01 16.34
CA LEU A 90 -6.40 -17.13 15.77
C LEU A 90 -5.54 -17.95 14.81
N HIS A 91 -5.78 -19.25 14.76
CA HIS A 91 -5.14 -20.10 13.76
C HIS A 91 -5.52 -19.69 12.33
N PRO A 92 -4.58 -19.81 11.38
CA PRO A 92 -4.88 -19.60 9.97
C PRO A 92 -6.02 -20.51 9.48
N LEU A 93 -6.86 -19.98 8.57
CA LEU A 93 -8.01 -20.70 8.02
C LEU A 93 -7.69 -21.45 6.72
N ALA A 94 -6.85 -20.87 5.88
CA ALA A 94 -6.55 -21.39 4.55
C ALA A 94 -5.05 -21.45 4.24
N ALA A 95 -4.27 -20.52 4.76
CA ALA A 95 -2.82 -20.46 4.59
C ALA A 95 -2.08 -21.12 5.77
N LYS A 96 -0.74 -21.10 5.71
CA LYS A 96 0.13 -21.49 6.83
C LYS A 96 0.23 -20.37 7.88
N ASP A 97 0.15 -19.15 7.43
CA ASP A 97 0.36 -17.94 8.22
C ASP A 97 -0.80 -16.97 8.04
N ARG A 98 -0.90 -15.97 8.92
CA ARG A 98 -1.84 -14.85 8.83
C ARG A 98 -1.09 -13.55 8.63
N LEU A 99 -1.66 -12.63 7.87
CA LEU A 99 -1.08 -11.32 7.59
C LEU A 99 -2.02 -10.20 8.03
N ALA A 100 -1.58 -9.38 8.99
CA ALA A 100 -2.22 -8.12 9.34
C ALA A 100 -1.55 -6.96 8.60
N VAL A 101 -2.32 -6.19 7.85
CA VAL A 101 -1.87 -5.00 7.13
C VAL A 101 -2.40 -3.75 7.82
N ILE A 102 -1.50 -2.85 8.16
CA ILE A 102 -1.77 -1.58 8.81
C ILE A 102 -1.50 -0.48 7.80
N TRP A 103 -2.56 0.12 7.27
CA TRP A 103 -2.48 1.20 6.30
C TRP A 103 -2.18 2.54 6.95
N GLY A 104 -1.46 3.42 6.22
CA GLY A 104 -1.17 4.78 6.67
C GLY A 104 -0.42 4.82 8.01
N ALA A 105 0.55 3.94 8.15
CA ALA A 105 1.26 3.74 9.42
C ALA A 105 1.99 5.00 9.90
N GLU A 106 2.38 5.89 9.01
CA GLU A 106 2.97 7.19 9.31
C GLU A 106 1.98 8.19 9.93
N LYS A 107 0.67 7.91 9.83
CA LYS A 107 -0.43 8.75 10.35
C LYS A 107 -1.07 8.17 11.62
N LEU A 108 -0.52 7.10 12.17
CA LEU A 108 -1.02 6.50 13.41
C LEU A 108 -0.91 7.49 14.58
N SER A 109 -1.97 7.57 15.40
CA SER A 109 -1.87 8.28 16.66
C SER A 109 -0.91 7.58 17.63
N VAL A 110 -0.42 8.28 18.62
CA VAL A 110 0.47 7.72 19.65
C VAL A 110 -0.21 6.55 20.37
N GLU A 111 -1.51 6.69 20.69
CA GLU A 111 -2.30 5.68 21.38
C GLU A 111 -2.50 4.42 20.53
N ALA A 112 -2.84 4.59 19.23
CA ALA A 112 -2.97 3.50 18.29
C ALA A 112 -1.63 2.77 18.11
N SER A 113 -0.54 3.50 17.93
CA SER A 113 0.80 2.95 17.84
C SER A 113 1.20 2.17 19.10
N ASN A 114 0.96 2.73 20.30
CA ASN A 114 1.26 2.07 21.56
C ASN A 114 0.46 0.77 21.73
N SER A 115 -0.77 0.70 21.22
CA SER A 115 -1.58 -0.52 21.28
C SER A 115 -1.01 -1.67 20.44
N LEU A 116 -0.16 -1.37 19.45
CA LEU A 116 0.50 -2.34 18.57
C LEU A 116 1.88 -2.80 19.10
N LEU A 117 2.48 -2.10 20.06
CA LEU A 117 3.85 -2.39 20.50
C LEU A 117 4.05 -3.84 20.92
N LYS A 118 3.17 -4.36 21.78
CA LYS A 118 3.29 -5.74 22.26
C LYS A 118 3.16 -6.75 21.10
N LEU A 119 2.24 -6.49 20.16
CA LEU A 119 2.06 -7.34 18.99
C LEU A 119 3.28 -7.30 18.07
N THR A 120 3.93 -6.15 17.95
CA THR A 120 5.13 -5.95 17.13
C THR A 120 6.37 -6.59 17.75
N GLU A 121 6.48 -6.59 19.08
CA GLU A 121 7.58 -7.22 19.84
C GLU A 121 7.47 -8.75 19.85
N GLU A 122 6.28 -9.26 20.07
CA GLU A 122 5.98 -10.69 20.24
C GLU A 122 4.81 -11.11 19.34
N PRO A 123 5.01 -11.14 18.02
CA PRO A 123 3.96 -11.59 17.11
C PRO A 123 3.67 -13.08 17.33
N PRO A 124 2.43 -13.54 17.11
CA PRO A 124 2.10 -14.97 17.13
C PRO A 124 2.98 -15.77 16.17
N ALA A 125 3.23 -17.03 16.44
CA ALA A 125 4.14 -17.89 15.67
C ALA A 125 3.80 -17.97 14.16
N HIS A 126 2.52 -17.80 13.82
CA HIS A 126 1.98 -17.79 12.44
C HIS A 126 1.44 -16.41 12.02
N GLY A 127 1.77 -15.35 12.76
CA GLY A 127 1.29 -14.00 12.51
C GLY A 127 2.37 -13.10 11.91
N TYR A 128 2.06 -12.45 10.80
CA TYR A 128 2.87 -11.39 10.21
C TYR A 128 2.15 -10.06 10.31
N ILE A 129 2.93 -8.99 10.53
CA ILE A 129 2.43 -7.63 10.64
C ILE A 129 3.16 -6.78 9.62
N LEU A 130 2.39 -6.15 8.76
CA LEU A 130 2.88 -5.27 7.70
C LEU A 130 2.38 -3.85 7.92
N PHE A 131 3.28 -2.94 8.25
CA PHE A 131 3.02 -1.52 8.28
C PHE A 131 3.28 -0.94 6.88
N ILE A 132 2.27 -0.37 6.27
CA ILE A 132 2.38 0.33 4.98
C ILE A 132 2.40 1.82 5.24
N ALA A 133 3.43 2.48 4.74
CA ALA A 133 3.64 3.91 4.86
C ALA A 133 4.09 4.51 3.52
N GLU A 134 3.74 5.76 3.27
CA GLU A 134 4.22 6.53 2.13
C GLU A 134 5.54 7.23 2.47
N GLU A 135 5.67 7.65 3.71
CA GLU A 135 6.84 8.35 4.22
C GLU A 135 7.46 7.61 5.40
N ASN A 136 8.78 7.72 5.53
CA ASN A 136 9.52 7.15 6.68
C ASN A 136 9.32 7.97 7.98
N LYS A 137 8.06 8.18 8.34
CA LYS A 137 7.63 8.95 9.54
C LYS A 137 6.98 8.08 10.62
N LEU A 138 7.30 6.80 10.64
CA LEU A 138 6.86 5.92 11.74
C LEU A 138 7.36 6.44 13.09
N ILE A 139 6.54 6.30 14.14
CA ILE A 139 6.98 6.66 15.49
C ILE A 139 8.19 5.81 15.89
N PRO A 140 9.16 6.39 16.63
CA PRO A 140 10.41 5.72 16.98
C PRO A 140 10.23 4.37 17.65
N THR A 141 9.19 4.21 18.47
CA THR A 141 8.88 2.98 19.20
C THR A 141 8.47 1.83 18.31
N ILE A 142 7.72 2.07 17.22
CA ILE A 142 7.43 1.07 16.18
C ILE A 142 8.69 0.84 15.34
N LYS A 143 9.32 1.93 14.87
CA LYS A 143 10.48 1.87 13.97
C LYS A 143 11.63 1.02 14.50
N SER A 144 11.84 1.02 15.82
CA SER A 144 12.91 0.22 16.46
C SER A 144 12.62 -1.28 16.54
N ARG A 145 11.40 -1.73 16.19
CA ARG A 145 10.91 -3.11 16.34
C ARG A 145 10.54 -3.79 15.02
N VAL A 146 10.54 -3.04 13.95
CA VAL A 146 10.16 -3.54 12.63
C VAL A 146 11.37 -3.61 11.71
N TRP A 147 11.37 -4.54 10.82
CA TRP A 147 12.27 -4.54 9.68
C TRP A 147 11.75 -3.53 8.66
N SER A 148 12.46 -2.42 8.49
CA SER A 148 12.05 -1.34 7.59
C SER A 148 12.69 -1.47 6.22
N ILE A 149 11.87 -1.49 5.17
CA ILE A 149 12.29 -1.59 3.78
C ILE A 149 11.70 -0.43 2.98
N HIS A 150 12.50 0.11 2.07
CA HIS A 150 12.05 1.10 1.10
C HIS A 150 11.87 0.43 -0.26
N ILE A 151 10.74 0.69 -0.88
CA ILE A 151 10.49 0.35 -2.27
C ILE A 151 10.82 1.58 -3.11
N ASP A 152 12.05 1.62 -3.58
CA ASP A 152 12.50 2.66 -4.49
C ASP A 152 12.04 2.30 -5.90
N LEU A 153 11.09 3.06 -6.40
CA LEU A 153 10.66 2.96 -7.78
C LEU A 153 11.49 3.94 -8.61
N PRO A 154 11.82 3.61 -9.87
CA PRO A 154 12.52 4.54 -10.74
C PRO A 154 11.78 5.88 -10.84
N ASP A 155 12.50 7.01 -10.75
CA ASP A 155 11.92 8.36 -10.89
C ASP A 155 11.14 8.55 -12.21
N GLU A 156 11.34 7.64 -13.14
CA GLU A 156 10.69 7.61 -14.45
C GLU A 156 9.20 7.26 -14.41
N ILE A 157 8.71 6.67 -13.31
CA ILE A 157 7.31 6.22 -13.20
C ILE A 157 6.36 7.40 -13.12
N VAL A 158 6.75 8.43 -12.40
CA VAL A 158 5.99 9.66 -12.26
C VAL A 158 6.75 10.80 -12.94
N LYS A 159 7.07 10.63 -14.25
CA LYS A 159 7.58 11.75 -15.03
C LYS A 159 6.49 12.82 -15.15
N PRO A 160 6.80 14.08 -14.83
CA PRO A 160 5.85 15.17 -15.04
C PRO A 160 5.37 15.18 -16.49
N ARG A 161 4.07 15.14 -16.69
CA ARG A 161 3.44 15.18 -18.02
C ARG A 161 2.27 16.17 -17.99
N PRO A 162 2.03 16.91 -19.08
CA PRO A 162 0.85 17.74 -19.18
C PRO A 162 -0.42 16.88 -19.09
N HIS A 163 -1.40 17.37 -18.35
CA HIS A 163 -2.73 16.75 -18.28
C HIS A 163 -3.49 16.96 -19.60
N PRO A 164 -4.54 16.18 -19.88
CA PRO A 164 -5.45 16.45 -21.00
C PRO A 164 -5.98 17.88 -20.92
N SER A 165 -5.87 18.63 -21.99
CA SER A 165 -6.30 20.05 -22.06
C SER A 165 -7.63 20.23 -22.79
N LEU A 166 -7.94 19.32 -23.72
CA LEU A 166 -9.16 19.35 -24.51
C LEU A 166 -10.21 18.38 -23.97
N ALA A 167 -11.48 18.70 -24.15
CA ALA A 167 -12.59 17.86 -23.74
C ALA A 167 -12.55 16.45 -24.38
N GLU A 168 -12.09 16.37 -25.62
CA GLU A 168 -11.91 15.11 -26.34
C GLU A 168 -10.83 14.23 -25.74
N GLU A 169 -9.71 14.83 -25.29
CA GLU A 169 -8.61 14.12 -24.61
C GLU A 169 -9.07 13.57 -23.26
N TRP A 170 -9.84 14.36 -22.50
CA TRP A 170 -10.45 13.90 -21.26
C TRP A 170 -11.42 12.75 -21.48
N ALA A 171 -12.27 12.85 -22.52
CA ALA A 171 -13.21 11.78 -22.86
C ALA A 171 -12.47 10.49 -23.25
N ALA A 172 -11.41 10.60 -24.03
CA ALA A 172 -10.58 9.46 -24.44
C ALA A 172 -9.88 8.82 -23.20
N TRP A 173 -9.39 9.65 -22.29
CA TRP A 173 -8.77 9.16 -21.04
C TRP A 173 -9.78 8.45 -20.14
N ILE A 174 -10.97 9.01 -19.94
CA ILE A 174 -12.04 8.37 -19.17
C ILE A 174 -12.43 7.02 -19.77
N GLU A 175 -12.54 6.94 -21.09
CA GLU A 175 -12.92 5.70 -21.77
C GLU A 175 -11.80 4.64 -21.67
N SER A 176 -10.54 5.04 -21.77
CA SER A 176 -9.40 4.13 -21.56
C SER A 176 -9.30 3.68 -20.11
N GLY A 177 -9.59 4.59 -19.16
CA GLY A 177 -9.57 4.33 -17.73
C GLY A 177 -10.55 3.26 -17.26
N LYS A 178 -11.66 3.07 -17.97
CA LYS A 178 -12.61 1.97 -17.69
C LYS A 178 -11.98 0.57 -17.84
N LYS A 179 -10.87 0.47 -18.55
CA LYS A 179 -10.14 -0.78 -18.81
C LYS A 179 -8.80 -0.85 -18.08
N SER A 180 -8.40 0.23 -17.40
CA SER A 180 -7.13 0.34 -16.71
C SER A 180 -7.30 -0.01 -15.23
N SER A 181 -6.22 -0.50 -14.59
CA SER A 181 -6.23 -0.65 -13.15
C SER A 181 -6.27 0.72 -12.46
N PRO A 182 -6.88 0.82 -11.28
CA PRO A 182 -6.89 2.07 -10.51
C PRO A 182 -5.50 2.65 -10.25
N GLU A 183 -4.52 1.78 -10.06
CA GLU A 183 -3.12 2.17 -9.80
C GLU A 183 -2.53 2.95 -11.00
N ILE A 184 -2.83 2.52 -12.24
CA ILE A 184 -2.39 3.23 -13.45
C ILE A 184 -3.02 4.62 -13.52
N LEU A 185 -4.31 4.73 -13.18
CA LEU A 185 -5.00 6.02 -13.17
C LEU A 185 -4.41 6.97 -12.11
N TYR A 186 -4.04 6.45 -10.94
CA TYR A 186 -3.37 7.23 -9.89
C TYR A 186 -2.01 7.74 -10.34
N LEU A 187 -1.18 6.88 -10.95
CA LEU A 187 0.13 7.27 -11.49
C LEU A 187 0.01 8.37 -12.56
N GLU A 188 -1.01 8.28 -13.40
CA GLU A 188 -1.26 9.31 -14.42
C GLU A 188 -1.64 10.65 -13.79
N ILE A 189 -2.59 10.66 -12.85
CA ILE A 189 -3.01 11.88 -12.17
C ILE A 189 -1.86 12.47 -11.34
N GLU A 190 -1.08 11.65 -10.67
CA GLU A 190 0.10 12.08 -9.93
C GLU A 190 1.15 12.74 -10.86
N SER A 191 1.40 12.14 -12.02
CA SER A 191 2.27 12.69 -13.06
C SER A 191 1.81 14.08 -13.53
N TRP A 192 0.51 14.27 -13.72
CA TRP A 192 -0.08 15.55 -14.09
C TRP A 192 -0.01 16.57 -12.96
N THR A 193 -0.27 16.15 -11.72
CA THR A 193 -0.18 17.00 -10.54
C THR A 193 1.24 17.51 -10.36
N LYS A 194 2.23 16.64 -10.52
CA LYS A 194 3.65 17.01 -10.45
C LYS A 194 4.00 18.02 -11.54
N TYR A 195 3.58 17.79 -12.78
CA TYR A 195 3.78 18.74 -13.88
C TYR A 195 3.18 20.12 -13.58
N LEU A 196 1.91 20.15 -13.10
CA LEU A 196 1.22 21.41 -12.76
C LEU A 196 1.92 22.15 -11.62
N THR A 197 2.41 21.43 -10.64
CA THR A 197 3.19 22.01 -9.53
C THR A 197 4.49 22.61 -10.03
N ASP A 198 5.20 21.94 -10.94
CA ASP A 198 6.45 22.41 -11.53
C ASP A 198 6.27 23.70 -12.35
N ILE A 199 5.12 23.86 -13.02
CA ILE A 199 4.78 25.09 -13.77
C ILE A 199 4.06 26.15 -12.93
N GLY A 200 3.78 25.88 -11.65
CA GLY A 200 3.14 26.80 -10.70
C GLY A 200 1.62 26.86 -10.76
N ASP A 201 0.94 25.95 -11.47
CA ASP A 201 -0.53 25.88 -11.49
C ASP A 201 -1.07 25.03 -10.33
N TYR A 202 -0.93 25.54 -9.12
CA TYR A 202 -1.39 24.88 -7.90
C TYR A 202 -2.91 24.71 -7.83
N ALA A 203 -3.68 25.58 -8.50
CA ALA A 203 -5.13 25.52 -8.49
C ALA A 203 -5.66 24.30 -9.26
N THR A 204 -5.07 23.99 -10.39
CA THR A 204 -5.42 22.81 -11.18
C THR A 204 -4.86 21.54 -10.54
N ALA A 205 -3.66 21.59 -9.98
CA ALA A 205 -3.06 20.49 -9.22
C ALA A 205 -3.98 20.05 -8.06
N ALA A 206 -4.47 21.00 -7.24
CA ALA A 206 -5.38 20.69 -6.14
C ALA A 206 -6.72 20.07 -6.60
N LYS A 207 -7.21 20.41 -7.80
CA LYS A 207 -8.40 19.77 -8.38
C LYS A 207 -8.13 18.32 -8.75
N LEU A 208 -6.97 18.02 -9.33
CA LEU A 208 -6.57 16.65 -9.66
C LEU A 208 -6.40 15.78 -8.42
N GLU A 209 -5.78 16.30 -7.36
CA GLU A 209 -5.71 15.61 -6.06
C GLU A 209 -7.10 15.30 -5.49
N SER A 210 -8.06 16.25 -5.65
CA SER A 210 -9.44 16.02 -5.23
C SER A 210 -10.12 14.91 -6.02
N MET A 211 -9.77 14.72 -7.29
CA MET A 211 -10.27 13.60 -8.11
C MET A 211 -9.79 12.26 -7.55
N ILE A 212 -8.53 12.15 -7.16
CA ILE A 212 -7.99 10.95 -6.50
C ILE A 212 -8.85 10.60 -5.29
N ARG A 213 -9.09 11.56 -4.38
CA ARG A 213 -9.91 11.34 -3.18
C ARG A 213 -11.33 10.86 -3.48
N ILE A 214 -11.96 11.40 -4.54
CA ILE A 214 -13.31 10.98 -4.95
C ILE A 214 -13.31 9.57 -5.52
N MET A 215 -12.30 9.22 -6.33
CA MET A 215 -12.17 7.87 -6.89
C MET A 215 -11.99 6.83 -5.78
N GLU A 216 -11.19 7.15 -4.77
CA GLU A 216 -10.95 6.32 -3.60
C GLU A 216 -12.21 6.12 -2.75
N GLN A 217 -12.99 7.20 -2.51
CA GLN A 217 -14.26 7.11 -1.77
C GLN A 217 -15.29 6.20 -2.45
N LYS A 218 -15.37 6.25 -3.79
CA LYS A 218 -16.31 5.42 -4.57
C LYS A 218 -15.91 3.94 -4.63
N ARG A 219 -14.65 3.62 -4.38
CA ARG A 219 -14.17 2.24 -4.34
C ARG A 219 -14.49 1.56 -3.02
N LEU A 220 -14.71 2.31 -1.95
CA LEU A 220 -15.02 1.83 -0.61
C LEU A 220 -16.53 1.72 -0.33
N SER A 221 -17.37 2.14 -1.26
CA SER A 221 -18.84 2.05 -1.22
C SER A 221 -19.36 0.89 -2.05
#